data_3b1a4f22664fcd918281ab23672c5b92
#
_entry.id   3b1a4f22664fcd918281ab23672c5b92
#
_cell.length_a   1.000
_cell.length_b   1.000
_cell.length_c   1.000
_cell.angle_alpha   90.00
_cell.angle_beta   90.00
_cell.angle_gamma   90.00
#
_symmetry.space_group_name_H-M   'P 1'
#
loop_
_entity.id
_entity.type
_entity.pdbx_description
1 polymer ?
#
loop_
_entity_poly.entity_id
_entity_poly.type
_entity_poly.pdbx_seq_one_letter_code
_entity_poly.pdbx_strand_id
1 'polypeptide(L)'
;MSDVAIIPPTVVPLRAGGRVQAIIPDTVEEVFRIAKAVAASGLAPNGMRSPEQITIAIMHGAEIGLPPMQAIQRIAVVNGRPAIWGDAVPALLLARGFKIIETMDGVEDARGATCCVVRPDGTKIERRFTIGDAKIAGLWGKAGPWKQYPDRMLQMRAR
;
A
#
# COMPACT_ATOMS: atom_id res chain seq x y z
N MET A 1 14.18 -44.13 23.23
CA MET A 1 14.34 -43.64 21.85
C MET A 1 13.00 -43.09 21.45
N SER A 2 12.85 -41.77 21.48
CA SER A 2 11.58 -41.10 21.16
C SER A 2 11.48 -40.90 19.65
N ASP A 3 10.49 -41.54 19.06
CA ASP A 3 10.17 -41.43 17.63
C ASP A 3 9.68 -40.01 17.34
N VAL A 4 10.49 -39.24 16.63
CA VAL A 4 10.08 -37.89 16.17
C VAL A 4 9.22 -38.09 14.95
N ALA A 5 7.90 -37.95 15.10
CA ALA A 5 6.96 -37.97 13.99
C ALA A 5 7.28 -36.82 13.02
N ILE A 6 7.78 -37.15 11.84
CA ILE A 6 7.96 -36.20 10.73
C ILE A 6 6.58 -35.87 10.17
N ILE A 7 6.07 -34.70 10.52
CA ILE A 7 4.83 -34.16 9.91
C ILE A 7 5.18 -33.75 8.48
N PRO A 8 4.58 -34.37 7.45
CA PRO A 8 4.84 -33.97 6.07
C PRO A 8 4.35 -32.54 5.83
N PRO A 9 5.08 -31.73 5.01
CA PRO A 9 4.65 -30.39 4.68
C PRO A 9 3.27 -30.43 4.00
N THR A 10 2.31 -29.72 4.56
CA THR A 10 0.97 -29.57 3.95
C THR A 10 1.13 -28.75 2.67
N VAL A 11 1.06 -29.41 1.53
CA VAL A 11 1.03 -28.74 0.23
C VAL A 11 -0.35 -28.12 0.04
N VAL A 12 -0.44 -26.80 0.12
CA VAL A 12 -1.67 -26.07 -0.19
C VAL A 12 -1.77 -25.92 -1.71
N PRO A 13 -2.75 -26.58 -2.38
CA PRO A 13 -2.88 -26.49 -3.83
C PRO A 13 -3.34 -25.08 -4.24
N LEU A 14 -2.63 -24.47 -5.19
CA LEU A 14 -3.08 -23.31 -5.93
C LEU A 14 -4.25 -23.71 -6.83
N ARG A 15 -5.49 -23.38 -6.45
CA ARG A 15 -6.66 -23.63 -7.28
C ARG A 15 -6.88 -22.48 -8.24
N ALA A 16 -6.74 -22.72 -9.54
CA ALA A 16 -7.18 -21.79 -10.58
C ALA A 16 -8.72 -21.75 -10.61
N GLY A 17 -9.32 -20.55 -10.59
CA GLY A 17 -10.77 -20.35 -10.80
C GLY A 17 -11.66 -20.31 -9.55
N GLY A 18 -11.12 -20.40 -8.31
CA GLY A 18 -11.84 -20.19 -7.07
C GLY A 18 -11.44 -18.89 -6.37
N ARG A 19 -12.00 -18.60 -5.18
CA ARG A 19 -11.46 -17.58 -4.28
C ARG A 19 -10.02 -17.98 -3.96
N VAL A 20 -9.07 -17.35 -4.65
CA VAL A 20 -7.64 -17.53 -4.36
C VAL A 20 -7.38 -16.91 -3.00
N GLN A 21 -7.12 -17.74 -1.99
CA GLN A 21 -6.65 -17.25 -0.71
C GLN A 21 -5.19 -16.85 -0.84
N ALA A 22 -4.86 -15.67 -0.33
CA ALA A 22 -3.47 -15.26 -0.24
C ALA A 22 -2.70 -16.26 0.64
N ILE A 23 -1.46 -16.58 0.25
CA ILE A 23 -0.54 -17.35 1.11
C ILE A 23 -0.19 -16.43 2.28
N ILE A 24 -0.69 -16.75 3.46
CA ILE A 24 -0.42 -16.01 4.70
C ILE A 24 0.56 -16.88 5.51
N PRO A 25 1.79 -16.42 5.73
CA PRO A 25 2.76 -17.14 6.55
C PRO A 25 2.39 -17.02 8.03
N ASP A 26 2.56 -18.12 8.78
CA ASP A 26 2.27 -18.17 10.21
C ASP A 26 3.50 -17.85 11.07
N THR A 27 4.70 -17.94 10.50
CA THR A 27 5.97 -17.74 11.22
C THR A 27 6.89 -16.75 10.51
N VAL A 28 7.82 -16.16 11.26
CA VAL A 28 8.83 -15.23 10.72
C VAL A 28 9.74 -15.95 9.72
N GLU A 29 10.04 -17.23 9.94
CA GLU A 29 10.85 -18.06 9.04
C GLU A 29 10.15 -18.25 7.69
N GLU A 30 8.84 -18.39 7.68
CA GLU A 30 8.06 -18.49 6.45
C GLU A 30 8.03 -17.14 5.71
N VAL A 31 7.84 -16.05 6.44
CA VAL A 31 7.97 -14.69 5.88
C VAL A 31 9.33 -14.50 5.25
N PHE A 32 10.40 -14.91 5.95
CA PHE A 32 11.77 -14.77 5.45
C PHE A 32 12.04 -15.64 4.21
N ARG A 33 11.44 -16.84 4.11
CA ARG A 33 11.52 -17.65 2.89
C ARG A 33 10.85 -16.97 1.70
N ILE A 34 9.67 -16.39 1.89
CA ILE A 34 8.99 -15.60 0.87
C ILE A 34 9.87 -14.40 0.46
N ALA A 35 10.42 -13.69 1.44
CA ALA A 35 11.27 -12.53 1.21
C ALA A 35 12.53 -12.88 0.39
N LYS A 36 13.18 -14.02 0.68
CA LYS A 36 14.30 -14.52 -0.13
C LYS A 36 13.90 -14.79 -1.58
N ALA A 37 12.76 -15.44 -1.79
CA ALA A 37 12.26 -15.72 -3.15
C ALA A 37 11.98 -14.43 -3.92
N VAL A 38 11.36 -13.43 -3.27
CA VAL A 38 11.10 -12.12 -3.88
C VAL A 38 12.38 -11.37 -4.21
N ALA A 39 13.36 -11.36 -3.29
CA ALA A 39 14.66 -10.73 -3.52
C ALA A 39 15.39 -11.38 -4.71
N ALA A 40 15.41 -12.70 -4.76
CA ALA A 40 16.06 -13.46 -5.83
C ALA A 40 15.37 -13.33 -7.20
N SER A 41 14.04 -13.08 -7.22
CA SER A 41 13.27 -12.94 -8.46
C SER A 41 13.51 -11.61 -9.20
N GLY A 42 14.12 -10.62 -8.56
CA GLY A 42 14.27 -9.28 -9.10
C GLY A 42 12.96 -8.46 -9.14
N LEU A 43 11.86 -8.97 -8.58
CA LEU A 43 10.55 -8.30 -8.55
C LEU A 43 10.36 -7.41 -7.31
N ALA A 44 11.36 -7.31 -6.46
CA ALA A 44 11.32 -6.43 -5.30
C ALA A 44 11.28 -4.95 -5.73
N PRO A 45 10.42 -4.10 -5.13
CA PRO A 45 10.39 -2.68 -5.42
C PRO A 45 11.72 -1.98 -5.13
N ASN A 46 11.97 -0.87 -5.82
CA ASN A 46 13.12 -0.03 -5.53
C ASN A 46 13.10 0.42 -4.05
N GLY A 47 14.23 0.20 -3.34
CA GLY A 47 14.33 0.50 -1.91
C GLY A 47 14.12 -0.69 -0.98
N MET A 48 13.70 -1.86 -1.51
CA MET A 48 13.59 -3.12 -0.77
C MET A 48 14.38 -4.21 -1.48
N ARG A 49 15.72 -4.18 -1.33
CA ARG A 49 16.61 -5.06 -2.11
C ARG A 49 17.06 -6.30 -1.33
N SER A 50 16.99 -6.28 -0.01
CA SER A 50 17.41 -7.41 0.81
C SER A 50 16.23 -8.19 1.37
N PRO A 51 16.38 -9.50 1.63
CA PRO A 51 15.34 -10.30 2.27
C PRO A 51 14.86 -9.72 3.60
N GLU A 52 15.77 -9.09 4.38
CA GLU A 52 15.46 -8.49 5.66
C GLU A 52 14.50 -7.29 5.50
N GLN A 53 14.77 -6.41 4.52
CA GLN A 53 13.90 -5.27 4.22
C GLN A 53 12.51 -5.71 3.76
N ILE A 54 12.45 -6.75 2.92
CA ILE A 54 11.21 -7.33 2.44
C ILE A 54 10.44 -7.99 3.60
N THR A 55 11.14 -8.69 4.50
CA THR A 55 10.56 -9.29 5.70
C THR A 55 9.88 -8.23 6.56
N ILE A 56 10.58 -7.14 6.86
CA ILE A 56 10.01 -6.02 7.65
C ILE A 56 8.79 -5.41 6.95
N ALA A 57 8.83 -5.23 5.63
CA ALA A 57 7.68 -4.73 4.89
C ALA A 57 6.46 -5.68 4.96
N ILE A 58 6.68 -6.99 4.86
CA ILE A 58 5.61 -7.99 5.00
C ILE A 58 5.03 -7.96 6.41
N MET A 59 5.87 -7.93 7.45
CA MET A 59 5.42 -7.87 8.84
C MET A 59 4.62 -6.60 9.11
N HIS A 60 5.12 -5.43 8.70
CA HIS A 60 4.39 -4.17 8.82
C HIS A 60 3.06 -4.20 8.05
N GLY A 61 3.03 -4.81 6.87
CA GLY A 61 1.80 -5.01 6.11
C GLY A 61 0.79 -5.89 6.83
N ALA A 62 1.26 -6.97 7.47
CA ALA A 62 0.40 -7.88 8.23
C ALA A 62 -0.30 -7.18 9.41
N GLU A 63 0.39 -6.28 10.12
CA GLU A 63 -0.20 -5.49 11.22
C GLU A 63 -1.40 -4.63 10.78
N ILE A 64 -1.44 -4.22 9.52
CA ILE A 64 -2.53 -3.41 8.96
C ILE A 64 -3.50 -4.22 8.09
N GLY A 65 -3.30 -5.53 7.98
CA GLY A 65 -4.16 -6.46 7.26
C GLY A 65 -3.86 -6.58 5.76
N LEU A 66 -2.63 -6.27 5.32
CA LEU A 66 -2.19 -6.51 3.96
C LEU A 66 -1.58 -7.90 3.82
N PRO A 67 -2.01 -8.72 2.85
CA PRO A 67 -1.32 -9.95 2.50
C PRO A 67 0.12 -9.69 2.04
N PRO A 68 1.05 -10.67 2.12
CA PRO A 68 2.47 -10.47 1.88
C PRO A 68 2.82 -9.77 0.56
N MET A 69 2.24 -10.20 -0.54
CA MET A 69 2.52 -9.61 -1.85
C MET A 69 1.94 -8.19 -1.99
N GLN A 70 0.80 -7.91 -1.34
CA GLN A 70 0.25 -6.56 -1.27
C GLN A 70 1.13 -5.65 -0.40
N ALA A 71 1.63 -6.15 0.73
CA ALA A 71 2.53 -5.42 1.61
C ALA A 71 3.78 -4.94 0.86
N ILE A 72 4.45 -5.85 0.12
CA ILE A 72 5.66 -5.52 -0.64
C ILE A 72 5.39 -4.41 -1.67
N GLN A 73 4.21 -4.41 -2.31
CA GLN A 73 3.88 -3.46 -3.36
C GLN A 73 3.28 -2.14 -2.86
N ARG A 74 2.73 -2.13 -1.64
CA ARG A 74 2.00 -0.98 -1.09
C ARG A 74 2.74 -0.28 0.05
N ILE A 75 3.86 -0.83 0.48
CA ILE A 75 4.75 -0.21 1.45
C ILE A 75 5.99 0.30 0.71
N ALA A 76 6.29 1.58 0.87
CA ALA A 76 7.51 2.20 0.37
C ALA A 76 8.37 2.65 1.55
N VAL A 77 9.69 2.57 1.40
CA VAL A 77 10.61 3.12 2.39
C VAL A 77 10.89 4.59 2.05
N VAL A 78 10.35 5.49 2.86
CA VAL A 78 10.53 6.94 2.71
C VAL A 78 11.37 7.46 3.87
N ASN A 79 12.54 8.00 3.59
CA ASN A 79 13.48 8.46 4.61
C ASN A 79 13.79 7.40 5.70
N GLY A 80 13.99 6.16 5.28
CA GLY A 80 14.28 5.03 6.18
C GLY A 80 13.08 4.49 6.95
N ARG A 81 11.88 5.01 6.72
CA ARG A 81 10.65 4.56 7.40
C ARG A 81 9.71 3.87 6.42
N PRO A 82 9.13 2.71 6.77
CA PRO A 82 8.07 2.10 5.99
C PRO A 82 6.83 2.99 6.04
N ALA A 83 6.27 3.29 4.88
CA ALA A 83 5.08 4.10 4.74
C ALA A 83 4.11 3.43 3.74
N ILE A 84 2.84 3.42 4.07
CA ILE A 84 1.80 2.99 3.13
C ILE A 84 1.62 4.08 2.08
N TRP A 85 1.60 3.73 0.82
CA TRP A 85 1.47 4.70 -0.24
C TRP A 85 0.42 4.32 -1.29
N GLY A 86 0.04 5.29 -2.10
CA GLY A 86 -0.85 5.09 -3.22
C GLY A 86 -2.29 4.77 -2.81
N ASP A 87 -2.92 3.88 -3.56
CA ASP A 87 -4.31 3.50 -3.39
C ASP A 87 -4.54 2.46 -2.27
N ALA A 88 -3.49 2.05 -1.56
CA ALA A 88 -3.64 1.12 -0.45
C ALA A 88 -4.36 1.74 0.75
N VAL A 89 -4.12 3.03 1.04
CA VAL A 89 -4.80 3.72 2.15
C VAL A 89 -6.31 3.77 1.94
N PRO A 90 -6.84 4.27 0.80
CA PRO A 90 -8.27 4.19 0.52
C PRO A 90 -8.83 2.77 0.57
N ALA A 91 -8.14 1.79 -0.01
CA ALA A 91 -8.60 0.40 -0.01
C ALA A 91 -8.75 -0.17 1.41
N LEU A 92 -7.78 0.10 2.29
CA LEU A 92 -7.83 -0.32 3.69
C LEU A 92 -8.97 0.35 4.48
N LEU A 93 -9.24 1.63 4.21
CA LEU A 93 -10.34 2.34 4.83
C LEU A 93 -11.69 1.80 4.36
N LEU A 94 -11.87 1.60 3.05
CA LEU A 94 -13.10 1.03 2.47
C LEU A 94 -13.37 -0.37 3.04
N ALA A 95 -12.34 -1.22 3.16
CA ALA A 95 -12.47 -2.56 3.77
C ALA A 95 -12.91 -2.51 5.23
N ARG A 96 -12.71 -1.39 5.93
CA ARG A 96 -13.14 -1.15 7.31
C ARG A 96 -14.46 -0.38 7.43
N GLY A 97 -15.23 -0.27 6.34
CA GLY A 97 -16.54 0.37 6.33
C GLY A 97 -16.53 1.90 6.26
N PHE A 98 -15.39 2.52 6.04
CA PHE A 98 -15.32 3.95 5.72
C PHE A 98 -15.86 4.20 4.32
N LYS A 99 -16.41 5.41 4.09
CA LYS A 99 -16.74 5.89 2.74
C LYS A 99 -15.75 6.98 2.36
N ILE A 100 -15.31 6.96 1.10
CA ILE A 100 -14.38 7.96 0.55
C ILE A 100 -15.07 8.59 -0.65
N ILE A 101 -15.16 9.91 -0.63
CA ILE A 101 -15.76 10.70 -1.70
C ILE A 101 -14.70 11.67 -2.18
N GLU A 102 -14.37 11.60 -3.47
CA GLU A 102 -13.37 12.46 -4.09
C GLU A 102 -14.02 13.29 -5.18
N THR A 103 -13.75 14.58 -5.18
CA THR A 103 -14.22 15.52 -6.19
C THR A 103 -13.07 16.38 -6.71
N MET A 104 -13.24 16.88 -7.94
CA MET A 104 -12.34 17.86 -8.55
C MET A 104 -13.19 19.03 -8.98
N ASP A 105 -12.81 20.23 -8.56
CA ASP A 105 -13.51 21.47 -8.94
C ASP A 105 -12.57 22.68 -8.94
N GLY A 106 -13.14 23.85 -9.24
CA GLY A 106 -12.40 25.10 -9.31
C GLY A 106 -11.69 25.30 -10.65
N VAL A 107 -11.14 26.50 -10.81
CA VAL A 107 -10.41 26.95 -12.00
C VAL A 107 -9.09 27.58 -11.60
N GLU A 108 -8.11 27.57 -12.50
CA GLU A 108 -6.79 28.15 -12.28
C GLU A 108 -6.15 27.68 -10.96
N ASP A 109 -5.66 28.58 -10.12
CA ASP A 109 -5.01 28.25 -8.85
C ASP A 109 -5.98 27.68 -7.80
N ALA A 110 -7.27 27.95 -7.91
CA ALA A 110 -8.31 27.38 -7.05
C ALA A 110 -8.75 25.98 -7.51
N ARG A 111 -8.36 25.51 -8.72
CA ARG A 111 -8.60 24.15 -9.15
C ARG A 111 -7.90 23.18 -8.21
N GLY A 112 -8.62 22.19 -7.70
CA GLY A 112 -8.09 21.25 -6.74
C GLY A 112 -8.93 20.02 -6.55
N ALA A 113 -8.39 19.09 -5.81
CA ALA A 113 -9.08 17.89 -5.36
C ALA A 113 -9.55 18.05 -3.93
N THR A 114 -10.74 17.55 -3.65
CA THR A 114 -11.28 17.42 -2.29
C THR A 114 -11.49 15.95 -2.00
N CYS A 115 -11.02 15.49 -0.84
CA CYS A 115 -11.27 14.15 -0.32
C CYS A 115 -12.06 14.26 0.98
N CYS A 116 -13.26 13.67 1.00
CA CYS A 116 -14.09 13.54 2.18
C CYS A 116 -14.13 12.08 2.62
N VAL A 117 -13.64 11.80 3.82
CA VAL A 117 -13.68 10.47 4.45
C VAL A 117 -14.80 10.48 5.48
N VAL A 118 -15.75 9.56 5.33
CA VAL A 118 -16.85 9.36 6.27
C VAL A 118 -16.57 8.10 7.08
N ARG A 119 -16.47 8.24 8.39
CA ARG A 119 -16.28 7.13 9.32
C ARG A 119 -17.56 6.30 9.46
N PRO A 120 -17.48 5.05 9.96
CA PRO A 120 -18.67 4.24 10.25
C PRO A 120 -19.66 4.92 11.22
N ASP A 121 -19.18 5.78 12.12
CA ASP A 121 -19.99 6.55 13.05
C ASP A 121 -20.65 7.81 12.43
N GLY A 122 -20.42 8.04 11.13
CA GLY A 122 -20.94 9.20 10.40
C GLY A 122 -20.06 10.45 10.46
N THR A 123 -19.00 10.45 11.26
CA THR A 123 -18.05 11.57 11.33
C THR A 123 -17.37 11.79 9.99
N LYS A 124 -17.31 13.04 9.54
CA LYS A 124 -16.68 13.43 8.27
C LYS A 124 -15.38 14.16 8.52
N ILE A 125 -14.38 13.82 7.73
CA ILE A 125 -13.10 14.51 7.65
C ILE A 125 -12.90 14.90 6.20
N GLU A 126 -12.69 16.19 5.94
CA GLU A 126 -12.48 16.71 4.60
C GLU A 126 -11.14 17.40 4.50
N ARG A 127 -10.47 17.19 3.38
CA ARG A 127 -9.22 17.85 3.00
C ARG A 127 -9.30 18.26 1.54
N ARG A 128 -8.75 19.43 1.25
CA ARG A 128 -8.64 19.97 -0.09
C ARG A 128 -7.18 20.30 -0.38
N PHE A 129 -6.75 20.06 -1.61
CA PHE A 129 -5.43 20.43 -2.09
C PHE A 129 -5.56 21.01 -3.51
N THR A 130 -5.07 22.23 -3.70
CA THR A 130 -5.26 23.02 -4.92
C THR A 130 -3.97 23.15 -5.73
N ILE A 131 -4.07 23.70 -6.96
CA ILE A 131 -2.91 24.09 -7.75
C ILE A 131 -2.10 25.17 -7.00
N GLY A 132 -2.78 26.13 -6.34
CA GLY A 132 -2.13 27.13 -5.51
C GLY A 132 -1.29 26.51 -4.41
N ASP A 133 -1.83 25.54 -3.68
CA ASP A 133 -1.08 24.80 -2.65
C ASP A 133 0.12 24.06 -3.25
N ALA A 134 -0.07 23.44 -4.44
CA ALA A 134 1.01 22.75 -5.13
C ALA A 134 2.14 23.69 -5.59
N LYS A 135 1.80 24.92 -6.00
CA LYS A 135 2.78 25.97 -6.32
C LYS A 135 3.57 26.40 -5.09
N ILE A 136 2.88 26.69 -3.97
CA ILE A 136 3.50 27.05 -2.69
C ILE A 136 4.44 25.94 -2.21
N ALA A 137 4.01 24.68 -2.34
CA ALA A 137 4.83 23.51 -1.98
C ALA A 137 5.97 23.22 -2.98
N GLY A 138 6.11 23.99 -4.06
CA GLY A 138 7.11 23.77 -5.11
C GLY A 138 6.94 22.45 -5.85
N LEU A 139 5.72 21.91 -5.93
CA LEU A 139 5.39 20.65 -6.58
C LEU A 139 4.88 20.84 -8.00
N TRP A 140 4.12 21.92 -8.25
CA TRP A 140 3.48 22.17 -9.53
C TRP A 140 4.52 22.31 -10.65
N GLY A 141 4.31 21.55 -11.71
CA GLY A 141 5.21 21.58 -12.88
C GLY A 141 6.50 20.78 -12.74
N LYS A 142 6.78 20.14 -11.60
CA LYS A 142 7.93 19.23 -11.47
C LYS A 142 7.88 18.13 -12.53
N ALA A 143 9.06 17.80 -13.07
CA ALA A 143 9.19 16.66 -13.99
C ALA A 143 8.65 15.36 -13.38
N GLY A 144 8.09 14.49 -14.24
CA GLY A 144 7.47 13.24 -13.82
C GLY A 144 5.96 13.38 -13.57
N PRO A 145 5.40 12.71 -12.55
CA PRO A 145 3.95 12.60 -12.37
C PRO A 145 3.21 13.95 -12.26
N TRP A 146 3.81 14.97 -11.65
CA TRP A 146 3.22 16.30 -11.53
C TRP A 146 3.02 17.01 -12.87
N LYS A 147 3.85 16.69 -13.87
CA LYS A 147 3.72 17.22 -15.23
C LYS A 147 2.83 16.35 -16.09
N GLN A 148 2.88 15.03 -15.89
CA GLN A 148 2.18 14.05 -16.74
C GLN A 148 0.73 13.82 -16.30
N TYR A 149 0.47 13.80 -14.98
CA TYR A 149 -0.83 13.46 -14.38
C TYR A 149 -1.17 14.42 -13.24
N PRO A 150 -1.26 15.75 -13.50
CA PRO A 150 -1.42 16.77 -12.45
C PRO A 150 -2.68 16.56 -11.60
N ASP A 151 -3.81 16.25 -12.22
CA ASP A 151 -5.08 16.00 -11.51
C ASP A 151 -4.97 14.82 -10.54
N ARG A 152 -4.30 13.73 -10.98
CA ARG A 152 -4.04 12.58 -10.11
C ARG A 152 -3.16 12.94 -8.92
N MET A 153 -2.18 13.81 -9.13
CA MET A 153 -1.30 14.27 -8.05
C MET A 153 -2.03 15.16 -7.05
N LEU A 154 -2.97 16.00 -7.50
CA LEU A 154 -3.85 16.77 -6.62
C LEU A 154 -4.72 15.84 -5.76
N GLN A 155 -5.35 14.82 -6.36
CA GLN A 155 -6.12 13.81 -5.64
C GLN A 155 -5.29 13.10 -4.58
N MET A 156 -4.08 12.64 -4.94
CA MET A 156 -3.18 11.94 -4.02
C MET A 156 -2.75 12.82 -2.83
N ARG A 157 -2.71 14.12 -3.00
CA ARG A 157 -2.35 15.08 -1.93
C ARG A 157 -3.54 15.50 -1.07
N ALA A 158 -4.76 15.41 -1.58
CA ALA A 158 -5.98 15.68 -0.83
C ALA A 158 -6.36 14.51 0.10
N ARG A 159 -5.95 13.28 -0.21
CA ARG A 159 -6.13 12.08 0.63
C ARG A 159 -5.28 12.16 1.89
#